data_d9c66b8a1ab54f2979385466c57a01f1
#
_entry.id   d9c66b8a1ab54f2979385466c57a01f1
#
_cell.length_a   1.000
_cell.length_b   1.000
_cell.length_c   1.000
_cell.angle_alpha   90.00
_cell.angle_beta   90.00
_cell.angle_gamma   90.00
#
_symmetry.space_group_name_H-M   'P 1'
#
loop_
_entity.id
_entity.type
_entity.pdbx_description
1 polymer ?
#
loop_
_entity_poly.entity_id
_entity_poly.type
_entity_poly.pdbx_seq_one_letter_code
_entity_poly.pdbx_strand_id
1 'polypeptide(L)'
;AERVWQEFVKALAAPQPHRFFEVLRSCHGLSDWLPECQAMPLNQLARHRPEPLERFALLPLSADDVQALAERLLAPKAFLQAAVDRMSYLLLLSDWPQVDGAALFQAVEQLKALHDSRRLVLIMQLMDSPTLRHRLERELLPLLAELKNLALPADRAATLKGAAYGEALTEIRVQYLNERLAAL
;
A
#
# COMPACT_ATOMS: atom_id res chain seq x y z
N ALA A 1 21.28 -6.36 14.58
CA ALA A 1 20.10 -6.10 13.71
C ALA A 1 20.44 -5.18 12.53
N GLU A 2 21.02 -3.97 12.76
CA GLU A 2 21.27 -2.99 11.70
C GLU A 2 22.14 -3.52 10.54
N ARG A 3 23.23 -4.23 10.84
CA ARG A 3 24.08 -4.82 9.79
C ARG A 3 23.33 -5.90 8.99
N VAL A 4 22.50 -6.69 9.66
CA VAL A 4 21.67 -7.71 8.97
C VAL A 4 20.64 -7.03 8.09
N TRP A 5 20.01 -5.95 8.53
CA TRP A 5 19.12 -5.14 7.71
C TRP A 5 19.80 -4.59 6.45
N GLN A 6 21.01 -4.06 6.57
CA GLN A 6 21.75 -3.54 5.42
C GLN A 6 22.05 -4.63 4.38
N GLU A 7 22.46 -5.83 4.82
CA GLU A 7 22.68 -6.95 3.90
C GLU A 7 21.36 -7.45 3.28
N PHE A 8 20.28 -7.46 4.05
CA PHE A 8 18.96 -7.81 3.55
C PHE A 8 18.48 -6.83 2.46
N VAL A 9 18.62 -5.53 2.67
CA VAL A 9 18.29 -4.48 1.67
C VAL A 9 19.13 -4.63 0.40
N LYS A 10 20.45 -4.89 0.54
CA LYS A 10 21.32 -5.17 -0.61
C LYS A 10 20.86 -6.40 -1.38
N ALA A 11 20.46 -7.45 -0.68
CA ALA A 11 19.93 -8.65 -1.29
C ALA A 11 18.62 -8.37 -2.05
N LEU A 12 17.74 -7.58 -1.46
CA LEU A 12 16.51 -7.14 -2.14
C LEU A 12 16.82 -6.26 -3.37
N ALA A 13 17.87 -5.44 -3.35
CA ALA A 13 18.27 -4.62 -4.49
C ALA A 13 18.93 -5.44 -5.63
N ALA A 14 19.41 -6.64 -5.34
CA ALA A 14 20.13 -7.46 -6.31
C ALA A 14 19.26 -7.86 -7.52
N PRO A 15 19.85 -8.09 -8.72
CA PRO A 15 19.10 -8.58 -9.88
C PRO A 15 18.36 -9.90 -9.65
N GLN A 16 18.88 -10.74 -8.77
CA GLN A 16 18.32 -12.06 -8.43
C GLN A 16 18.15 -12.19 -6.91
N PRO A 17 17.17 -11.51 -6.28
CA PRO A 17 17.02 -11.46 -4.83
C PRO A 17 16.75 -12.85 -4.22
N HIS A 18 16.11 -13.78 -4.96
CA HIS A 18 15.86 -15.15 -4.51
C HIS A 18 17.14 -15.91 -4.16
N ARG A 19 18.28 -15.63 -4.83
CA ARG A 19 19.56 -16.28 -4.57
C ARG A 19 20.04 -16.11 -3.13
N PHE A 20 19.83 -14.95 -2.56
CA PHE A 20 20.15 -14.71 -1.15
C PHE A 20 19.40 -15.68 -0.22
N PHE A 21 18.11 -15.85 -0.44
CA PHE A 21 17.29 -16.76 0.36
C PHE A 21 17.60 -18.23 0.08
N GLU A 22 17.93 -18.59 -1.17
CA GLU A 22 18.36 -19.94 -1.53
C GLU A 22 19.65 -20.32 -0.80
N VAL A 23 20.64 -19.44 -0.78
CA VAL A 23 21.91 -19.66 -0.06
C VAL A 23 21.66 -19.80 1.43
N LEU A 24 20.90 -18.89 2.05
CA LEU A 24 20.56 -18.99 3.47
C LEU A 24 19.80 -20.28 3.78
N ARG A 25 18.89 -20.72 2.91
CA ARG A 25 18.16 -21.97 3.08
C ARG A 25 19.10 -23.18 3.02
N SER A 26 20.05 -23.20 2.09
CA SER A 26 21.00 -24.32 1.93
C SER A 26 21.97 -24.49 3.10
N CYS A 27 22.29 -23.41 3.81
CA CYS A 27 23.15 -23.42 5.00
C CYS A 27 22.39 -23.34 6.33
N HIS A 28 21.07 -23.58 6.32
CA HIS A 28 20.18 -23.47 7.49
C HIS A 28 20.08 -22.06 8.10
N GLY A 29 20.67 -21.04 7.47
CA GLY A 29 20.67 -19.68 7.96
C GLY A 29 19.28 -18.99 7.95
N LEU A 30 18.30 -19.49 7.18
CA LEU A 30 16.95 -18.92 7.22
C LEU A 30 16.29 -19.17 8.58
N SER A 31 16.40 -20.38 9.15
CA SER A 31 15.81 -20.69 10.45
C SER A 31 16.41 -19.84 11.57
N ASP A 32 17.69 -19.49 11.46
CA ASP A 32 18.41 -18.78 12.51
C ASP A 32 18.27 -17.26 12.42
N TRP A 33 18.27 -16.73 11.18
CA TRP A 33 18.32 -15.27 10.95
C TRP A 33 17.00 -14.67 10.46
N LEU A 34 16.23 -15.42 9.65
CA LEU A 34 15.01 -14.96 8.99
C LEU A 34 13.92 -16.05 9.03
N PRO A 35 13.51 -16.53 10.23
CA PRO A 35 12.56 -17.63 10.35
C PRO A 35 11.23 -17.32 9.67
N GLU A 36 10.81 -16.06 9.60
CA GLU A 36 9.61 -15.60 8.92
C GLU A 36 9.63 -15.91 7.41
N CYS A 37 10.85 -15.98 6.82
CA CYS A 37 11.05 -16.26 5.41
C CYS A 37 11.23 -17.77 5.09
N GLN A 38 11.19 -18.66 6.07
CA GLN A 38 11.51 -20.07 5.89
C GLN A 38 10.58 -20.79 4.90
N ALA A 39 9.29 -20.53 5.01
CA ALA A 39 8.25 -21.09 4.14
C ALA A 39 7.97 -20.26 2.87
N MET A 40 8.67 -19.15 2.69
CA MET A 40 8.41 -18.21 1.60
C MET A 40 8.68 -18.84 0.23
N PRO A 41 7.75 -18.72 -0.74
CA PRO A 41 7.95 -19.22 -2.11
C PRO A 41 8.92 -18.32 -2.89
N LEU A 42 10.18 -18.75 -3.01
CA LEU A 42 11.27 -17.96 -3.60
C LEU A 42 11.06 -17.60 -5.08
N ASN A 43 10.33 -18.40 -5.83
CA ASN A 43 10.01 -18.13 -7.24
C ASN A 43 9.15 -16.86 -7.42
N GLN A 44 8.45 -16.41 -6.39
CA GLN A 44 7.66 -15.17 -6.43
C GLN A 44 8.53 -13.91 -6.26
N LEU A 45 9.78 -14.07 -5.80
CA LEU A 45 10.75 -12.97 -5.66
C LEU A 45 11.43 -12.58 -6.98
N ALA A 46 11.27 -13.35 -8.04
CA ALA A 46 11.90 -13.10 -9.35
C ALA A 46 11.25 -11.94 -10.13
N ARG A 47 10.24 -11.26 -9.56
CA ARG A 47 9.60 -10.11 -10.19
C ARG A 47 10.57 -8.95 -10.30
N HIS A 48 10.67 -8.36 -11.50
CA HIS A 48 11.57 -7.28 -11.83
C HIS A 48 11.13 -5.94 -11.21
N ARG A 49 11.48 -5.75 -9.97
CA ARG A 49 11.33 -4.47 -9.26
C ARG A 49 12.69 -4.09 -8.70
N PRO A 50 13.31 -2.98 -9.14
CA PRO A 50 14.66 -2.63 -8.70
C PRO A 50 14.71 -2.09 -7.27
N GLU A 51 13.61 -1.46 -6.82
CA GLU A 51 13.58 -0.76 -5.54
C GLU A 51 13.38 -1.71 -4.35
N PRO A 52 14.28 -1.71 -3.36
CA PRO A 52 14.16 -2.58 -2.18
C PRO A 52 12.87 -2.40 -1.40
N LEU A 53 12.34 -1.18 -1.33
CA LEU A 53 11.07 -0.88 -0.67
C LEU A 53 9.90 -1.62 -1.33
N GLU A 54 9.82 -1.59 -2.66
CA GLU A 54 8.80 -2.30 -3.42
C GLU A 54 8.93 -3.80 -3.24
N ARG A 55 10.15 -4.35 -3.33
CA ARG A 55 10.39 -5.78 -3.13
C ARG A 55 10.05 -6.24 -1.72
N PHE A 56 10.35 -5.44 -0.71
CA PHE A 56 9.95 -5.72 0.67
C PHE A 56 8.42 -5.75 0.80
N ALA A 57 7.74 -4.76 0.26
CA ALA A 57 6.28 -4.70 0.29
C ALA A 57 5.62 -5.87 -0.46
N LEU A 58 6.31 -6.45 -1.44
CA LEU A 58 5.85 -7.60 -2.24
C LEU A 58 6.33 -8.95 -1.72
N LEU A 59 7.01 -9.02 -0.57
CA LEU A 59 7.36 -10.30 0.03
C LEU A 59 6.09 -11.14 0.24
N PRO A 60 6.09 -12.41 -0.19
CA PRO A 60 4.93 -13.29 -0.06
C PRO A 60 4.85 -13.88 1.37
N LEU A 61 4.68 -12.98 2.33
CA LEU A 61 4.59 -13.25 3.76
C LEU A 61 3.21 -12.86 4.28
N SER A 62 2.79 -13.42 5.40
CA SER A 62 1.62 -12.96 6.13
C SER A 62 1.85 -11.59 6.79
N ALA A 63 0.82 -10.92 7.23
CA ALA A 63 0.94 -9.65 7.94
C ALA A 63 1.76 -9.79 9.23
N ASP A 64 1.54 -10.87 9.97
CA ASP A 64 2.25 -11.17 11.22
C ASP A 64 3.74 -11.45 10.95
N ASP A 65 4.05 -12.21 9.90
CA ASP A 65 5.43 -12.50 9.52
C ASP A 65 6.18 -11.24 9.05
N VAL A 66 5.51 -10.36 8.29
CA VAL A 66 6.11 -9.09 7.86
C VAL A 66 6.37 -8.18 9.07
N GLN A 67 5.44 -8.12 10.01
CA GLN A 67 5.61 -7.36 11.25
C GLN A 67 6.80 -7.90 12.05
N ALA A 68 6.84 -9.21 12.29
CA ALA A 68 7.92 -9.88 13.04
C ALA A 68 9.28 -9.69 12.35
N LEU A 69 9.34 -9.83 11.03
CA LEU A 69 10.53 -9.59 10.22
C LEU A 69 11.03 -8.15 10.35
N ALA A 70 10.12 -7.18 10.24
CA ALA A 70 10.45 -5.76 10.34
C ALA A 70 10.99 -5.40 11.74
N GLU A 71 10.39 -5.94 12.79
CA GLU A 71 10.84 -5.74 14.18
C GLU A 71 12.21 -6.40 14.43
N ARG A 72 12.39 -7.65 14.01
CA ARG A 72 13.66 -8.39 14.13
C ARG A 72 14.82 -7.67 13.46
N LEU A 73 14.60 -7.16 12.26
CA LEU A 73 15.63 -6.49 11.46
C LEU A 73 15.79 -5.01 11.82
N LEU A 74 14.93 -4.45 12.66
CA LEU A 74 14.82 -3.01 12.91
C LEU A 74 14.63 -2.22 11.60
N ALA A 75 13.76 -2.73 10.73
CA ALA A 75 13.48 -2.12 9.43
C ALA A 75 12.92 -0.69 9.62
N PRO A 76 13.29 0.27 8.76
CA PRO A 76 12.67 1.58 8.77
C PRO A 76 11.15 1.49 8.62
N LYS A 77 10.41 2.32 9.36
CA LYS A 77 8.93 2.30 9.38
C LYS A 77 8.29 2.34 7.99
N ALA A 78 8.95 3.00 7.03
CA ALA A 78 8.44 3.09 5.66
C ALA A 78 8.30 1.72 4.97
N PHE A 79 9.19 0.76 5.26
CA PHE A 79 9.15 -0.59 4.70
C PHE A 79 7.95 -1.38 5.21
N LEU A 80 7.76 -1.40 6.53
CA LEU A 80 6.59 -2.04 7.14
C LEU A 80 5.30 -1.39 6.67
N GLN A 81 5.25 -0.05 6.65
CA GLN A 81 4.06 0.69 6.21
C GLN A 81 3.70 0.35 4.76
N ALA A 82 4.69 0.29 3.86
CA ALA A 82 4.45 -0.06 2.46
C ALA A 82 3.86 -1.49 2.31
N ALA A 83 4.34 -2.45 3.09
CA ALA A 83 3.83 -3.81 3.08
C ALA A 83 2.40 -3.90 3.63
N VAL A 84 2.12 -3.22 4.74
CA VAL A 84 0.78 -3.17 5.34
C VAL A 84 -0.21 -2.47 4.41
N ASP A 85 0.16 -1.34 3.81
CA ASP A 85 -0.67 -0.62 2.86
C ASP A 85 -1.01 -1.47 1.63
N ARG A 86 -0.01 -2.15 1.09
CA ARG A 86 -0.21 -3.08 -0.03
C ARG A 86 -1.19 -4.19 0.34
N MET A 87 -1.02 -4.84 1.50
CA MET A 87 -1.90 -5.93 1.94
C MET A 87 -3.34 -5.45 2.15
N SER A 88 -3.51 -4.23 2.67
CA SER A 88 -4.82 -3.68 3.00
C SER A 88 -5.59 -3.18 1.77
N TYR A 89 -4.90 -2.60 0.77
CA TYR A 89 -5.58 -1.79 -0.24
C TYR A 89 -5.33 -2.22 -1.69
N LEU A 90 -4.36 -3.12 -1.96
CA LEU A 90 -4.07 -3.53 -3.33
C LEU A 90 -5.27 -4.21 -4.00
N LEU A 91 -5.97 -5.10 -3.29
CA LEU A 91 -7.15 -5.78 -3.80
C LEU A 91 -8.30 -4.81 -4.05
N LEU A 92 -8.56 -3.90 -3.09
CA LEU A 92 -9.58 -2.87 -3.24
C LEU A 92 -9.37 -2.05 -4.52
N LEU A 93 -8.15 -1.60 -4.75
CA LEU A 93 -7.82 -0.82 -5.95
C LEU A 93 -7.81 -1.68 -7.23
N SER A 94 -7.64 -3.00 -7.11
CA SER A 94 -7.69 -3.91 -8.26
C SER A 94 -9.10 -4.07 -8.82
N ASP A 95 -10.13 -3.80 -8.04
CA ASP A 95 -11.53 -3.84 -8.45
C ASP A 95 -12.00 -2.54 -9.16
N TRP A 96 -11.09 -1.62 -9.45
CA TRP A 96 -11.40 -0.36 -10.12
C TRP A 96 -12.06 -0.56 -11.49
N PRO A 97 -13.16 0.19 -11.81
CA PRO A 97 -13.86 1.21 -11.02
C PRO A 97 -15.07 0.68 -10.21
N GLN A 98 -15.22 -0.65 -10.08
CA GLN A 98 -16.34 -1.32 -9.38
C GLN A 98 -16.18 -1.29 -7.86
N VAL A 99 -15.19 -0.57 -7.35
CA VAL A 99 -14.95 -0.39 -5.92
C VAL A 99 -16.11 0.37 -5.25
N ASP A 100 -16.48 -0.05 -4.04
CA ASP A 100 -17.43 0.70 -3.24
C ASP A 100 -16.88 2.06 -2.79
N GLY A 101 -17.65 3.14 -2.99
CA GLY A 101 -17.20 4.49 -2.69
C GLY A 101 -16.89 4.74 -1.22
N ALA A 102 -17.61 4.10 -0.29
CA ALA A 102 -17.32 4.21 1.14
C ALA A 102 -16.00 3.50 1.50
N ALA A 103 -15.79 2.29 0.98
CA ALA A 103 -14.53 1.55 1.17
C ALA A 103 -13.34 2.32 0.54
N LEU A 104 -13.52 2.88 -0.65
CA LEU A 104 -12.50 3.70 -1.29
C LEU A 104 -12.19 4.96 -0.46
N PHE A 105 -13.21 5.66 0.05
CA PHE A 105 -13.01 6.85 0.86
C PHE A 105 -12.29 6.52 2.17
N GLN A 106 -12.65 5.42 2.82
CA GLN A 106 -11.95 4.94 4.01
C GLN A 106 -10.46 4.68 3.71
N ALA A 107 -10.15 4.03 2.59
CA ALA A 107 -8.76 3.82 2.17
C ALA A 107 -8.03 5.15 1.94
N VAL A 108 -8.67 6.11 1.26
CA VAL A 108 -8.14 7.46 1.01
C VAL A 108 -7.80 8.18 2.32
N GLU A 109 -8.66 8.09 3.33
CA GLU A 109 -8.43 8.69 4.65
C GLU A 109 -7.28 8.01 5.41
N GLN A 110 -7.27 6.66 5.47
CA GLN A 110 -6.22 5.88 6.14
C GLN A 110 -4.84 6.10 5.51
N LEU A 111 -4.80 6.21 4.20
CA LEU A 111 -3.60 6.55 3.45
C LEU A 111 -3.24 8.04 3.51
N LYS A 112 -4.14 8.89 4.05
CA LYS A 112 -4.04 10.36 4.05
C LYS A 112 -3.89 10.94 2.63
N ALA A 113 -4.46 10.27 1.63
CA ALA A 113 -4.20 10.53 0.23
C ALA A 113 -4.73 11.88 -0.26
N LEU A 114 -5.70 12.52 0.44
CA LEU A 114 -6.15 13.89 0.14
C LEU A 114 -5.07 14.94 0.42
N HIS A 115 -4.12 14.66 1.29
CA HIS A 115 -3.02 15.56 1.65
C HIS A 115 -1.70 15.17 1.00
N ASP A 116 -1.43 13.86 0.98
CA ASP A 116 -0.20 13.28 0.45
C ASP A 116 -0.49 11.93 -0.20
N SER A 117 -0.50 11.89 -1.51
CA SER A 117 -0.85 10.70 -2.29
C SER A 117 0.30 9.68 -2.44
N ARG A 118 1.51 9.94 -1.90
CA ARG A 118 2.68 9.07 -2.12
C ARG A 118 2.45 7.61 -1.73
N ARG A 119 1.76 7.36 -0.60
CA ARG A 119 1.43 5.98 -0.17
C ARG A 119 0.48 5.29 -1.14
N LEU A 120 -0.55 5.99 -1.61
CA LEU A 120 -1.48 5.48 -2.61
C LEU A 120 -0.77 5.21 -3.95
N VAL A 121 0.05 6.14 -4.41
CA VAL A 121 0.85 5.99 -5.64
C VAL A 121 1.78 4.77 -5.53
N LEU A 122 2.41 4.55 -4.38
CA LEU A 122 3.24 3.36 -4.15
C LEU A 122 2.41 2.08 -4.32
N ILE A 123 1.20 1.98 -3.74
CA ILE A 123 0.34 0.80 -3.91
C ILE A 123 0.02 0.59 -5.40
N MET A 124 -0.30 1.65 -6.13
CA MET A 124 -0.55 1.57 -7.56
C MET A 124 0.68 1.08 -8.34
N GLN A 125 1.88 1.53 -7.96
CA GLN A 125 3.14 1.06 -8.54
C GLN A 125 3.39 -0.43 -8.26
N LEU A 126 2.90 -0.98 -7.15
CA LEU A 126 3.03 -2.39 -6.80
C LEU A 126 2.12 -3.32 -7.61
N MET A 127 1.15 -2.79 -8.37
CA MET A 127 0.25 -3.57 -9.21
C MET A 127 1.00 -4.26 -10.36
N ASP A 128 0.61 -5.48 -10.66
CA ASP A 128 1.17 -6.26 -11.78
C ASP A 128 0.61 -5.80 -13.14
N SER A 129 -0.56 -5.14 -13.18
CA SER A 129 -1.20 -4.67 -14.39
C SER A 129 -0.80 -3.22 -14.72
N PRO A 130 0.05 -2.98 -15.74
CA PRO A 130 0.38 -1.61 -16.17
C PRO A 130 -0.85 -0.84 -16.67
N THR A 131 -1.79 -1.53 -17.32
CA THR A 131 -3.02 -0.93 -17.82
C THR A 131 -3.90 -0.40 -16.70
N LEU A 132 -4.10 -1.21 -15.65
CA LEU A 132 -4.88 -0.80 -14.48
C LEU A 132 -4.19 0.36 -13.73
N ARG A 133 -2.88 0.25 -13.52
CA ARG A 133 -2.11 1.33 -12.91
C ARG A 133 -2.30 2.65 -13.67
N HIS A 134 -2.13 2.63 -14.98
CA HIS A 134 -2.29 3.83 -15.82
C HIS A 134 -3.72 4.38 -15.79
N ARG A 135 -4.71 3.47 -15.70
CA ARG A 135 -6.11 3.87 -15.53
C ARG A 135 -6.34 4.58 -14.19
N LEU A 136 -5.83 4.03 -13.10
CA LEU A 136 -5.91 4.66 -11.76
C LEU A 136 -5.19 6.02 -11.71
N GLU A 137 -4.02 6.14 -12.34
CA GLU A 137 -3.29 7.41 -12.43
C GLU A 137 -4.13 8.48 -13.13
N ARG A 138 -4.84 8.10 -14.20
CA ARG A 138 -5.67 9.01 -14.97
C ARG A 138 -7.03 9.36 -14.35
N GLU A 139 -7.62 8.44 -13.61
CA GLU A 139 -8.99 8.56 -13.13
C GLU A 139 -9.02 8.84 -11.61
N LEU A 140 -8.28 8.10 -10.81
CA LEU A 140 -8.31 8.24 -9.34
C LEU A 140 -7.55 9.47 -8.84
N LEU A 141 -6.36 9.76 -9.36
CA LEU A 141 -5.59 10.91 -8.85
C LEU A 141 -6.28 12.27 -9.08
N PRO A 142 -6.89 12.56 -10.25
CA PRO A 142 -7.70 13.76 -10.41
C PRO A 142 -8.92 13.77 -9.48
N LEU A 143 -9.58 12.63 -9.29
CA LEU A 143 -10.73 12.50 -8.40
C LEU A 143 -10.39 12.86 -6.95
N LEU A 144 -9.18 12.52 -6.46
CA LEU A 144 -8.71 12.95 -5.15
C LEU A 144 -8.59 14.47 -5.03
N ALA A 145 -8.16 15.15 -6.09
CA ALA A 145 -8.10 16.61 -6.09
C ALA A 145 -9.49 17.25 -6.05
N GLU A 146 -10.46 16.66 -6.74
CA GLU A 146 -11.87 17.07 -6.65
C GLU A 146 -12.42 16.85 -5.24
N LEU A 147 -12.22 15.67 -4.65
CA LEU A 147 -12.64 15.35 -3.27
C LEU A 147 -12.07 16.30 -2.22
N LYS A 148 -10.79 16.66 -2.36
CA LYS A 148 -10.13 17.60 -1.45
C LYS A 148 -10.81 18.95 -1.41
N ASN A 149 -11.34 19.41 -2.55
CA ASN A 149 -11.97 20.71 -2.71
C ASN A 149 -13.47 20.70 -2.37
N LEU A 150 -14.07 19.53 -2.09
CA LEU A 150 -15.48 19.48 -1.67
C LEU A 150 -15.64 20.09 -0.29
N ALA A 151 -16.67 20.92 -0.17
CA ALA A 151 -17.08 21.57 1.05
C ALA A 151 -18.60 21.38 1.27
N LEU A 152 -19.03 21.51 2.51
CA LEU A 152 -20.47 21.53 2.82
C LEU A 152 -21.14 22.77 2.19
N PRO A 153 -22.41 22.68 1.76
CA PRO A 153 -23.23 23.81 1.42
C PRO A 153 -23.26 24.84 2.58
N ALA A 154 -23.30 26.12 2.25
CA ALA A 154 -23.11 27.20 3.22
C ALA A 154 -24.10 27.15 4.40
N ASP A 155 -25.34 26.74 4.14
CA ASP A 155 -26.40 26.55 5.13
C ASP A 155 -26.09 25.44 6.13
N ARG A 156 -25.60 24.29 5.67
CA ARG A 156 -25.16 23.19 6.53
C ARG A 156 -23.85 23.52 7.26
N ALA A 157 -22.91 24.17 6.59
CA ALA A 157 -21.66 24.60 7.18
C ALA A 157 -21.82 25.57 8.33
N ALA A 158 -22.86 26.45 8.28
CA ALA A 158 -23.15 27.41 9.32
C ALA A 158 -23.75 26.79 10.60
N THR A 159 -24.38 25.61 10.47
CA THR A 159 -25.10 24.96 11.58
C THR A 159 -24.29 23.85 12.24
N LEU A 160 -23.39 23.17 11.50
CA LEU A 160 -22.61 22.04 11.97
C LEU A 160 -21.23 22.44 12.46
N LYS A 161 -20.76 21.82 13.56
CA LYS A 161 -19.43 22.07 14.13
C LYS A 161 -18.76 20.75 14.59
N GLY A 162 -17.43 20.74 14.64
CA GLY A 162 -16.67 19.61 15.18
C GLY A 162 -16.94 18.29 14.46
N ALA A 163 -17.24 17.22 15.19
CA ALA A 163 -17.46 15.89 14.63
C ALA A 163 -18.62 15.86 13.63
N ALA A 164 -19.76 16.52 13.91
CA ALA A 164 -20.91 16.55 13.02
C ALA A 164 -20.60 17.20 11.65
N TYR A 165 -19.73 18.21 11.62
CA TYR A 165 -19.23 18.78 10.37
C TYR A 165 -18.40 17.76 9.59
N GLY A 166 -17.49 17.03 10.28
CA GLY A 166 -16.66 16.01 9.67
C GLY A 166 -17.48 14.86 9.08
N GLU A 167 -18.47 14.37 9.82
CA GLU A 167 -19.38 13.32 9.37
C GLU A 167 -20.17 13.73 8.12
N ALA A 168 -20.78 14.93 8.15
CA ALA A 168 -21.52 15.46 7.00
C ALA A 168 -20.63 15.67 5.76
N LEU A 169 -19.37 16.08 5.94
CA LEU A 169 -18.42 16.21 4.84
C LEU A 169 -18.02 14.84 4.27
N THR A 170 -17.85 13.84 5.14
CA THR A 170 -17.60 12.44 4.75
C THR A 170 -18.76 11.88 3.90
N GLU A 171 -20.02 12.11 4.34
CA GLU A 171 -21.20 11.70 3.57
C GLU A 171 -21.21 12.27 2.16
N ILE A 172 -20.96 13.58 2.01
CA ILE A 172 -20.91 14.23 0.70
C ILE A 172 -19.77 13.65 -0.15
N ARG A 173 -18.61 13.41 0.41
CA ARG A 173 -17.47 12.84 -0.31
C ARG A 173 -17.74 11.41 -0.79
N VAL A 174 -18.34 10.57 0.06
CA VAL A 174 -18.74 9.20 -0.31
C VAL A 174 -19.81 9.23 -1.40
N GLN A 175 -20.83 10.08 -1.27
CA GLN A 175 -21.84 10.21 -2.30
C GLN A 175 -21.22 10.64 -3.64
N TYR A 176 -20.36 11.64 -3.62
CA TYR A 176 -19.65 12.11 -4.81
C TYR A 176 -18.82 10.99 -5.47
N LEU A 177 -18.10 10.20 -4.66
CA LEU A 177 -17.36 9.05 -5.17
C LEU A 177 -18.28 8.05 -5.87
N ASN A 178 -19.40 7.67 -5.24
CA ASN A 178 -20.34 6.72 -5.85
C ASN A 178 -20.89 7.24 -7.19
N GLU A 179 -21.24 8.53 -7.27
CA GLU A 179 -21.71 9.14 -8.52
C GLU A 179 -20.63 9.12 -9.62
N ARG A 180 -19.38 9.44 -9.25
CA ARG A 180 -18.26 9.47 -10.20
C ARG A 180 -17.86 8.04 -10.63
N LEU A 181 -17.82 7.07 -9.73
CA LEU A 181 -17.53 5.67 -10.05
C LEU A 181 -18.58 5.05 -10.97
N ALA A 182 -19.86 5.39 -10.77
CA ALA A 182 -20.94 4.92 -11.64
C ALA A 182 -20.88 5.50 -13.08
N ALA A 183 -20.14 6.59 -13.27
CA ALA A 183 -19.96 7.25 -14.57
C ALA A 183 -18.70 6.79 -15.34
N LEU A 184 -17.84 5.95 -14.75
CA LEU A 184 -16.60 5.40 -15.33
C LEU A 184 -16.83 4.05 -16.00
#